data_391257cd88f88cb992830e39ca68f21e
#
_entry.id   391257cd88f88cb992830e39ca68f21e
#
_cell.length_a   1.000
_cell.length_b   1.000
_cell.length_c   1.000
_cell.angle_alpha   90.00
_cell.angle_beta   90.00
_cell.angle_gamma   90.00
#
_symmetry.space_group_name_H-M   'P 1'
#
loop_
_entity.id
_entity.type
_entity.pdbx_description
1 polymer ?
#
loop_
_entity_poly.entity_id
_entity_poly.type
_entity_poly.pdbx_seq_one_letter_code
_entity_poly.pdbx_strand_id
1 'polypeptide(L)'
;MKILQLCNKAPYPANDGSSIAISTLAEGIADNGVELHLLPINTKKHFKPEENIPAEFKQKTNYQSVYRNADTSIAGALFNLFSSQSYFVSRFFFKEYETQLINKLKNHTFDIIQIEGVFMATYIPTIQQYSKAKIVLRSHNVEHQIWERHLTNEKNGIKKTYLSIQNNRLKSFEINAFNQVDAIVTITDEDKKTIASLCPNKPIHTCLTGINLNKYKQVVEPTHSNTLFHFASMDWMPNIEAVDWLLKEVWNDVIKQQPNAKLVLAGRGMPDRFKKLASANITIIDDVKDSAEFYNTYDVMLVPLWSGSGLRIKLVEGLAYGKAIITTSIGAEGIPYSSGKDLIIADSGKDFSKAIIDLLTNHAKKQSLQLAARKLAEHTFDYKTISQRLISFYEKIK
;
A
#
# COMPACT_ATOMS: atom_id res chain seq x y z
N MET A 1 15.22 22.85 0.56
CA MET A 1 15.24 21.74 -0.43
C MET A 1 13.98 21.83 -1.29
N LYS A 2 14.10 21.56 -2.57
CA LYS A 2 12.99 21.55 -3.53
C LYS A 2 12.92 20.20 -4.23
N ILE A 3 11.77 19.54 -4.17
CA ILE A 3 11.56 18.17 -4.66
C ILE A 3 10.53 18.17 -5.79
N LEU A 4 10.81 17.44 -6.87
CA LEU A 4 9.82 17.05 -7.87
C LEU A 4 9.48 15.58 -7.70
N GLN A 5 8.19 15.27 -7.52
CA GLN A 5 7.69 13.90 -7.37
C GLN A 5 6.88 13.51 -8.60
N LEU A 6 7.34 12.47 -9.32
CA LEU A 6 6.72 11.93 -10.53
C LEU A 6 5.93 10.67 -10.19
N CYS A 7 4.63 10.64 -10.48
CA CYS A 7 3.75 9.52 -10.09
C CYS A 7 3.04 8.90 -11.28
N ASN A 8 2.95 7.57 -11.30
CA ASN A 8 2.26 6.82 -12.35
C ASN A 8 0.73 6.88 -12.26
N LYS A 9 0.20 7.49 -11.20
CA LYS A 9 -1.24 7.74 -11.01
C LYS A 9 -1.48 8.95 -10.10
N ALA A 10 -2.67 9.56 -10.22
CA ALA A 10 -3.11 10.60 -9.31
C ALA A 10 -3.30 10.01 -7.89
N PRO A 11 -2.62 10.55 -6.85
CA PRO A 11 -2.65 9.95 -5.52
C PRO A 11 -3.86 10.34 -4.68
N TYR A 12 -4.69 11.27 -5.13
CA TYR A 12 -5.82 11.78 -4.36
C TYR A 12 -7.13 11.66 -5.14
N PRO A 13 -8.27 11.27 -4.53
CA PRO A 13 -8.41 10.73 -3.18
C PRO A 13 -7.68 9.39 -3.00
N ALA A 14 -7.13 9.19 -1.81
CA ALA A 14 -6.29 8.04 -1.47
C ALA A 14 -7.16 6.80 -1.14
N ASN A 15 -7.56 6.04 -2.18
CA ASN A 15 -8.50 4.93 -2.06
C ASN A 15 -7.85 3.54 -2.12
N ASP A 16 -6.52 3.48 -2.30
CA ASP A 16 -5.75 2.23 -2.32
C ASP A 16 -4.36 2.45 -1.71
N GLY A 17 -3.67 1.36 -1.35
CA GLY A 17 -2.40 1.41 -0.64
C GLY A 17 -1.33 2.28 -1.31
N SER A 18 -1.21 2.24 -2.64
CA SER A 18 -0.25 3.07 -3.37
C SER A 18 -0.65 4.55 -3.36
N SER A 19 -1.93 4.88 -3.52
CA SER A 19 -2.42 6.27 -3.43
C SER A 19 -2.21 6.84 -2.03
N ILE A 20 -2.46 6.05 -0.98
CA ILE A 20 -2.18 6.42 0.41
C ILE A 20 -0.68 6.67 0.59
N ALA A 21 0.16 5.74 0.13
CA ALA A 21 1.62 5.85 0.27
C ALA A 21 2.19 7.10 -0.40
N ILE A 22 1.67 7.49 -1.58
CA ILE A 22 2.12 8.68 -2.30
C ILE A 22 1.58 9.95 -1.66
N SER A 23 0.27 10.02 -1.37
CA SER A 23 -0.36 11.23 -0.84
C SER A 23 0.12 11.58 0.57
N THR A 24 0.20 10.60 1.47
CA THR A 24 0.65 10.85 2.85
C THR A 24 2.12 11.26 2.91
N LEU A 25 2.97 10.68 2.03
CA LEU A 25 4.35 11.10 1.94
C LEU A 25 4.47 12.53 1.38
N ALA A 26 3.69 12.85 0.33
CA ALA A 26 3.66 14.19 -0.24
C ALA A 26 3.21 15.24 0.78
N GLU A 27 2.12 14.97 1.51
CA GLU A 27 1.67 15.81 2.62
C GLU A 27 2.76 15.97 3.70
N GLY A 28 3.40 14.87 4.09
CA GLY A 28 4.44 14.89 5.12
C GLY A 28 5.69 15.65 4.71
N ILE A 29 6.14 15.55 3.45
CA ILE A 29 7.26 16.34 2.92
C ILE A 29 6.91 17.83 2.96
N ALA A 30 5.72 18.21 2.48
CA ALA A 30 5.27 19.60 2.49
C ALA A 30 5.06 20.16 3.91
N ASP A 31 4.49 19.38 4.82
CA ASP A 31 4.28 19.77 6.23
C ASP A 31 5.60 19.92 7.02
N ASN A 32 6.68 19.31 6.55
CA ASN A 32 8.04 19.52 7.07
C ASN A 32 8.77 20.73 6.41
N GLY A 33 8.05 21.59 5.68
CA GLY A 33 8.58 22.84 5.12
C GLY A 33 9.41 22.69 3.85
N VAL A 34 9.34 21.53 3.17
CA VAL A 34 10.03 21.30 1.89
C VAL A 34 9.12 21.72 0.75
N GLU A 35 9.64 22.47 -0.21
CA GLU A 35 8.94 22.83 -1.44
C GLU A 35 8.78 21.59 -2.31
N LEU A 36 7.55 21.09 -2.42
CA LEU A 36 7.21 19.91 -3.21
C LEU A 36 6.41 20.29 -4.45
N HIS A 37 6.80 19.71 -5.59
CA HIS A 37 6.05 19.74 -6.83
C HIS A 37 5.61 18.33 -7.18
N LEU A 38 4.31 18.10 -7.28
CA LEU A 38 3.74 16.78 -7.59
C LEU A 38 3.24 16.77 -9.03
N LEU A 39 3.77 15.84 -9.84
CA LEU A 39 3.40 15.67 -11.24
C LEU A 39 2.95 14.22 -11.52
N PRO A 40 1.67 13.87 -11.28
CA PRO A 40 1.14 12.55 -11.58
C PRO A 40 0.59 12.42 -13.00
N ILE A 41 0.64 11.20 -13.53
CA ILE A 41 -0.20 10.80 -14.65
C ILE A 41 -1.60 10.52 -14.11
N ASN A 42 -2.61 11.27 -14.56
CA ASN A 42 -4.01 11.00 -14.22
C ASN A 42 -4.55 9.99 -15.23
N THR A 43 -4.48 8.70 -14.90
CA THR A 43 -4.82 7.62 -15.84
C THR A 43 -6.34 7.44 -15.97
N LYS A 44 -6.82 7.03 -17.16
CA LYS A 44 -8.24 6.75 -17.40
C LYS A 44 -8.83 5.78 -16.36
N LYS A 45 -8.15 4.68 -16.07
CA LYS A 45 -8.60 3.65 -15.11
C LYS A 45 -8.75 4.20 -13.69
N HIS A 46 -7.89 5.14 -13.31
CA HIS A 46 -7.86 5.75 -11.99
C HIS A 46 -8.12 7.25 -12.07
N PHE A 47 -8.96 7.66 -13.04
CA PHE A 47 -9.25 9.07 -13.28
C PHE A 47 -9.79 9.75 -12.03
N LYS A 48 -9.20 10.88 -11.71
CA LYS A 48 -9.59 11.75 -10.60
C LYS A 48 -9.83 13.15 -11.15
N PRO A 49 -11.07 13.61 -11.14
CA PRO A 49 -11.39 15.02 -11.46
C PRO A 49 -10.62 15.96 -10.54
N GLU A 50 -10.06 17.03 -11.10
CA GLU A 50 -9.24 17.97 -10.30
C GLU A 50 -10.05 18.71 -9.23
N GLU A 51 -11.35 18.88 -9.43
CA GLU A 51 -12.29 19.43 -8.45
C GLU A 51 -12.41 18.57 -7.18
N ASN A 52 -12.17 17.25 -7.29
CA ASN A 52 -12.21 16.32 -6.14
C ASN A 52 -10.92 16.32 -5.32
N ILE A 53 -9.89 17.06 -5.76
CA ILE A 53 -8.64 17.20 -5.05
C ILE A 53 -8.71 18.44 -4.17
N PRO A 54 -8.54 18.33 -2.83
CA PRO A 54 -8.62 19.47 -1.94
C PRO A 54 -7.68 20.61 -2.35
N ALA A 55 -8.17 21.83 -2.29
CA ALA A 55 -7.39 23.01 -2.65
C ALA A 55 -6.11 23.14 -1.81
N GLU A 56 -6.20 22.82 -0.53
CA GLU A 56 -5.05 22.79 0.38
C GLU A 56 -3.97 21.80 -0.08
N PHE A 57 -4.35 20.58 -0.49
CA PHE A 57 -3.41 19.59 -1.00
C PHE A 57 -2.74 20.07 -2.30
N LYS A 58 -3.53 20.62 -3.23
CA LYS A 58 -2.99 21.19 -4.50
C LYS A 58 -1.98 22.29 -4.24
N GLN A 59 -2.31 23.20 -3.33
CA GLN A 59 -1.44 24.33 -2.99
C GLN A 59 -0.16 23.86 -2.28
N LYS A 60 -0.27 22.99 -1.27
CA LYS A 60 0.89 22.46 -0.53
C LYS A 60 1.86 21.69 -1.41
N THR A 61 1.36 20.99 -2.42
CA THR A 61 2.17 20.09 -3.26
C THR A 61 2.46 20.65 -4.64
N ASN A 62 2.12 21.90 -4.95
CA ASN A 62 2.20 22.48 -6.30
C ASN A 62 1.73 21.47 -7.36
N TYR A 63 0.55 20.87 -7.09
CA TYR A 63 -0.01 19.76 -7.84
C TYR A 63 -0.34 20.15 -9.28
N GLN A 64 0.10 19.33 -10.22
CA GLN A 64 -0.25 19.46 -11.64
C GLN A 64 -0.35 18.07 -12.24
N SER A 65 -1.50 17.69 -12.77
CA SER A 65 -1.68 16.37 -13.38
C SER A 65 -1.70 16.40 -14.91
N VAL A 66 -1.37 15.25 -15.52
CA VAL A 66 -1.49 15.04 -16.97
C VAL A 66 -2.40 13.85 -17.21
N TYR A 67 -3.59 14.09 -17.79
CA TYR A 67 -4.52 13.00 -18.11
C TYR A 67 -4.02 12.17 -19.29
N ARG A 68 -4.01 10.84 -19.13
CA ARG A 68 -3.65 9.88 -20.19
C ARG A 68 -4.36 8.55 -20.02
N ASN A 69 -4.57 7.88 -21.16
CA ASN A 69 -5.08 6.51 -21.18
C ASN A 69 -3.91 5.53 -21.15
N ALA A 70 -3.70 4.88 -20.00
CA ALA A 70 -2.70 3.82 -19.81
C ALA A 70 -3.34 2.42 -19.78
N ASP A 71 -4.54 2.24 -20.36
CA ASP A 71 -5.23 0.95 -20.40
C ASP A 71 -4.42 -0.07 -21.21
N THR A 72 -4.56 -1.34 -20.86
CA THR A 72 -3.97 -2.42 -21.64
C THR A 72 -4.74 -2.60 -22.95
N SER A 73 -4.00 -2.63 -24.07
CA SER A 73 -4.54 -2.95 -25.38
C SER A 73 -3.98 -4.28 -25.86
N ILE A 74 -4.84 -5.20 -26.28
CA ILE A 74 -4.40 -6.50 -26.83
C ILE A 74 -3.52 -6.28 -28.06
N ALA A 75 -3.91 -5.39 -28.97
CA ALA A 75 -3.10 -5.05 -30.14
C ALA A 75 -1.75 -4.46 -29.72
N GLY A 76 -1.73 -3.50 -28.76
CA GLY A 76 -0.49 -2.93 -28.24
C GLY A 76 0.41 -3.97 -27.57
N ALA A 77 -0.17 -4.93 -26.85
CA ALA A 77 0.56 -6.03 -26.23
C ALA A 77 1.20 -6.96 -27.26
N LEU A 78 0.50 -7.27 -28.38
CA LEU A 78 1.02 -8.08 -29.48
C LEU A 78 2.12 -7.35 -30.25
N PHE A 79 1.90 -6.07 -30.62
CA PHE A 79 2.94 -5.26 -31.27
C PHE A 79 4.20 -5.10 -30.43
N ASN A 80 4.04 -5.01 -29.10
CA ASN A 80 5.18 -4.92 -28.19
C ASN A 80 6.06 -6.20 -28.19
N LEU A 81 5.59 -7.35 -28.63
CA LEU A 81 6.42 -8.55 -28.77
C LEU A 81 7.62 -8.33 -29.70
N PHE A 82 7.47 -7.47 -30.71
CA PHE A 82 8.56 -7.07 -31.63
C PHE A 82 9.50 -6.00 -31.04
N SER A 83 9.25 -5.52 -29.83
CA SER A 83 10.09 -4.58 -29.07
C SER A 83 10.96 -5.33 -28.07
N SER A 84 12.07 -4.72 -27.64
CA SER A 84 12.87 -5.18 -26.50
C SER A 84 12.35 -4.71 -25.14
N GLN A 85 11.41 -3.77 -25.13
CA GLN A 85 10.87 -3.19 -23.90
C GLN A 85 9.70 -4.00 -23.34
N SER A 86 9.55 -4.01 -22.01
CA SER A 86 8.36 -4.58 -21.38
C SER A 86 7.13 -3.72 -21.67
N TYR A 87 6.03 -4.35 -22.08
CA TYR A 87 4.75 -3.69 -22.27
C TYR A 87 4.21 -3.08 -20.97
N PHE A 88 4.57 -3.69 -19.82
CA PHE A 88 4.20 -3.15 -18.51
C PHE A 88 4.77 -1.76 -18.27
N VAL A 89 5.93 -1.44 -18.85
CA VAL A 89 6.63 -0.15 -18.73
C VAL A 89 6.26 0.79 -19.87
N SER A 90 6.34 0.34 -21.12
CA SER A 90 6.18 1.20 -22.29
C SER A 90 4.83 1.91 -22.37
N ARG A 91 3.77 1.31 -21.81
CA ARG A 91 2.45 1.93 -21.72
C ARG A 91 2.36 3.16 -20.79
N PHE A 92 3.39 3.42 -20.00
CA PHE A 92 3.46 4.62 -19.13
C PHE A 92 4.32 5.73 -19.73
N PHE A 93 4.91 5.54 -20.92
CA PHE A 93 5.59 6.60 -21.64
C PHE A 93 4.59 7.38 -22.50
N PHE A 94 4.44 8.69 -22.22
CA PHE A 94 3.56 9.62 -22.94
C PHE A 94 4.34 10.87 -23.31
N LYS A 95 4.34 11.22 -24.58
CA LYS A 95 5.07 12.40 -25.10
C LYS A 95 4.59 13.70 -24.47
N GLU A 96 3.31 13.81 -24.19
CA GLU A 96 2.75 15.02 -23.58
C GLU A 96 3.11 15.14 -22.09
N TYR A 97 3.22 14.01 -21.37
CA TYR A 97 3.76 14.03 -20.01
C TYR A 97 5.24 14.43 -20.01
N GLU A 98 6.03 13.89 -20.95
CA GLU A 98 7.41 14.25 -21.13
C GLU A 98 7.56 15.77 -21.43
N THR A 99 6.69 16.33 -22.28
CA THR A 99 6.68 17.78 -22.57
C THR A 99 6.42 18.61 -21.33
N GLN A 100 5.45 18.21 -20.49
CA GLN A 100 5.17 18.89 -19.22
C GLN A 100 6.32 18.74 -18.22
N LEU A 101 6.97 17.58 -18.17
CA LEU A 101 8.15 17.35 -17.36
C LEU A 101 9.31 18.28 -17.80
N ILE A 102 9.60 18.35 -19.11
CA ILE A 102 10.64 19.23 -19.67
C ILE A 102 10.36 20.70 -19.32
N ASN A 103 9.10 21.15 -19.49
CA ASN A 103 8.72 22.51 -19.14
C ASN A 103 8.96 22.79 -17.65
N LYS A 104 8.61 21.83 -16.78
CA LYS A 104 8.82 21.98 -15.34
C LYS A 104 10.31 22.01 -14.98
N LEU A 105 11.15 21.19 -15.62
CA LEU A 105 12.60 21.15 -15.41
C LEU A 105 13.31 22.40 -15.93
N LYS A 106 12.80 23.03 -17.00
CA LYS A 106 13.34 24.30 -17.51
C LYS A 106 12.98 25.50 -16.64
N ASN A 107 11.80 25.49 -16.02
CA ASN A 107 11.30 26.63 -15.24
C ASN A 107 11.67 26.56 -13.76
N HIS A 108 12.12 25.40 -13.26
CA HIS A 108 12.47 25.21 -11.86
C HIS A 108 13.74 24.39 -11.70
N THR A 109 14.58 24.78 -10.75
CA THR A 109 15.71 23.96 -10.32
C THR A 109 15.29 23.13 -9.12
N PHE A 110 15.43 21.80 -9.20
CA PHE A 110 15.13 20.87 -8.12
C PHE A 110 16.42 20.32 -7.52
N ASP A 111 16.39 20.00 -6.23
CA ASP A 111 17.46 19.29 -5.55
C ASP A 111 17.32 17.77 -5.74
N ILE A 112 16.07 17.28 -5.64
CA ILE A 112 15.72 15.87 -5.76
C ILE A 112 14.58 15.71 -6.76
N ILE A 113 14.68 14.69 -7.61
CA ILE A 113 13.56 14.19 -8.43
C ILE A 113 13.24 12.79 -7.96
N GLN A 114 12.13 12.65 -7.24
CA GLN A 114 11.64 11.38 -6.73
C GLN A 114 10.71 10.74 -7.75
N ILE A 115 11.01 9.51 -8.15
CA ILE A 115 10.22 8.70 -9.08
C ILE A 115 9.39 7.69 -8.27
N GLU A 116 8.05 7.75 -8.34
CA GLU A 116 7.15 6.84 -7.66
C GLU A 116 6.86 5.60 -8.49
N GLY A 117 7.51 4.51 -8.14
CA GLY A 117 7.42 3.22 -8.83
C GLY A 117 8.27 3.13 -10.09
N VAL A 118 8.68 1.90 -10.42
CA VAL A 118 9.61 1.62 -11.51
C VAL A 118 9.09 2.06 -12.90
N PHE A 119 7.76 2.08 -13.09
CA PHE A 119 7.17 2.45 -14.39
C PHE A 119 7.47 3.90 -14.82
N MET A 120 7.68 4.79 -13.84
CA MET A 120 8.07 6.19 -14.11
C MET A 120 9.56 6.35 -14.42
N ALA A 121 10.38 5.31 -14.22
CA ALA A 121 11.80 5.33 -14.57
C ALA A 121 12.03 5.45 -16.10
N THR A 122 10.99 5.25 -16.91
CA THR A 122 11.02 5.53 -18.35
C THR A 122 11.38 6.99 -18.67
N TYR A 123 11.24 7.92 -17.71
CA TYR A 123 11.58 9.34 -17.87
C TYR A 123 12.97 9.71 -17.37
N ILE A 124 13.77 8.75 -16.87
CA ILE A 124 15.15 9.01 -16.40
C ILE A 124 16.01 9.70 -17.48
N PRO A 125 16.02 9.28 -18.75
CA PRO A 125 16.81 9.94 -19.79
C PRO A 125 16.43 11.41 -19.97
N THR A 126 15.15 11.73 -19.94
CA THR A 126 14.66 13.10 -20.02
C THR A 126 15.10 13.93 -18.80
N ILE A 127 15.03 13.35 -17.59
CA ILE A 127 15.49 14.03 -16.37
C ILE A 127 16.98 14.36 -16.47
N GLN A 128 17.81 13.38 -16.84
CA GLN A 128 19.27 13.55 -16.96
C GLN A 128 19.66 14.58 -18.01
N GLN A 129 18.87 14.72 -19.08
CA GLN A 129 19.10 15.70 -20.12
C GLN A 129 18.80 17.14 -19.68
N TYR A 130 17.79 17.35 -18.83
CA TYR A 130 17.28 18.69 -18.51
C TYR A 130 17.49 19.10 -17.05
N SER A 131 18.03 18.23 -16.20
CA SER A 131 18.27 18.52 -14.77
C SER A 131 19.54 17.88 -14.25
N LYS A 132 20.15 18.53 -13.25
CA LYS A 132 21.27 18.00 -12.46
C LYS A 132 20.83 17.52 -11.07
N ALA A 133 19.53 17.53 -10.79
CA ALA A 133 18.97 17.05 -9.54
C ALA A 133 19.31 15.57 -9.31
N LYS A 134 19.46 15.18 -8.06
CA LYS A 134 19.60 13.76 -7.69
C LYS A 134 18.31 13.01 -7.99
N ILE A 135 18.42 11.90 -8.67
CA ILE A 135 17.27 11.04 -9.02
C ILE A 135 17.13 9.96 -7.97
N VAL A 136 15.97 9.88 -7.34
CA VAL A 136 15.64 8.85 -6.35
C VAL A 136 14.46 8.03 -6.85
N LEU A 137 14.63 6.71 -6.93
CA LEU A 137 13.53 5.79 -7.24
C LEU A 137 12.91 5.29 -5.94
N ARG A 138 11.65 5.67 -5.68
CA ARG A 138 10.88 5.06 -4.60
C ARG A 138 10.17 3.82 -5.13
N SER A 139 10.73 2.66 -4.80
CA SER A 139 10.19 1.35 -5.18
C SER A 139 9.11 0.95 -4.19
N HIS A 140 7.87 0.85 -4.67
CA HIS A 140 6.73 0.41 -3.84
C HIS A 140 6.75 -1.09 -3.61
N ASN A 141 7.34 -1.83 -4.55
CA ASN A 141 7.54 -3.27 -4.55
C ASN A 141 8.73 -3.60 -5.46
N VAL A 142 9.23 -4.82 -5.39
CA VAL A 142 10.09 -5.38 -6.44
C VAL A 142 9.17 -5.98 -7.50
N GLU A 143 8.87 -5.20 -8.55
CA GLU A 143 7.78 -5.47 -9.49
C GLU A 143 7.95 -6.80 -10.23
N HIS A 144 9.16 -7.15 -10.67
CA HIS A 144 9.38 -8.42 -11.36
C HIS A 144 9.07 -9.64 -10.47
N GLN A 145 9.28 -9.56 -9.14
CA GLN A 145 8.95 -10.65 -8.22
C GLN A 145 7.45 -10.84 -8.03
N ILE A 146 6.65 -9.76 -8.11
CA ILE A 146 5.20 -9.87 -8.10
C ILE A 146 4.73 -10.69 -9.30
N TRP A 147 5.29 -10.41 -10.48
CA TRP A 147 4.97 -11.15 -11.69
C TRP A 147 5.50 -12.58 -11.68
N GLU A 148 6.67 -12.84 -11.10
CA GLU A 148 7.19 -14.20 -10.89
C GLU A 148 6.21 -15.04 -10.05
N ARG A 149 5.71 -14.49 -8.94
CA ARG A 149 4.69 -15.16 -8.09
C ARG A 149 3.38 -15.38 -8.85
N HIS A 150 2.96 -14.42 -9.68
CA HIS A 150 1.76 -14.58 -10.51
C HIS A 150 1.92 -15.68 -11.56
N LEU A 151 3.09 -15.79 -12.18
CA LEU A 151 3.42 -16.81 -13.18
C LEU A 151 3.41 -18.24 -12.61
N THR A 152 3.72 -18.44 -11.33
CA THR A 152 3.66 -19.78 -10.71
C THR A 152 2.23 -20.33 -10.69
N ASN A 153 1.22 -19.45 -10.57
CA ASN A 153 -0.19 -19.80 -10.48
C ASN A 153 -0.94 -19.76 -11.82
N GLU A 154 -0.30 -19.22 -12.89
CA GLU A 154 -0.94 -19.13 -14.22
C GLU A 154 -0.97 -20.51 -14.92
N LYS A 155 -2.17 -20.98 -15.27
CA LYS A 155 -2.40 -22.29 -15.90
C LYS A 155 -2.46 -22.25 -17.41
N ASN A 156 -2.80 -21.10 -18.01
CA ASN A 156 -2.88 -20.95 -19.47
C ASN A 156 -1.47 -20.83 -20.06
N GLY A 157 -1.02 -21.84 -20.82
CA GLY A 157 0.34 -21.93 -21.36
C GLY A 157 0.74 -20.75 -22.25
N ILE A 158 -0.13 -20.32 -23.17
CA ILE A 158 0.13 -19.19 -24.09
C ILE A 158 0.27 -17.89 -23.28
N LYS A 159 -0.66 -17.62 -22.36
CA LYS A 159 -0.61 -16.46 -21.50
C LYS A 159 0.61 -16.49 -20.59
N LYS A 160 0.96 -17.65 -20.04
CA LYS A 160 2.15 -17.84 -19.18
C LYS A 160 3.43 -17.51 -19.95
N THR A 161 3.57 -18.00 -21.20
CA THR A 161 4.73 -17.70 -22.05
C THR A 161 4.83 -16.20 -22.33
N TYR A 162 3.73 -15.55 -22.72
CA TYR A 162 3.71 -14.10 -22.94
C TYR A 162 4.13 -13.33 -21.70
N LEU A 163 3.51 -13.63 -20.55
CA LEU A 163 3.80 -12.96 -19.29
C LEU A 163 5.25 -13.20 -18.83
N SER A 164 5.81 -14.39 -19.09
CA SER A 164 7.21 -14.70 -18.80
C SER A 164 8.17 -13.82 -19.60
N ILE A 165 7.92 -13.66 -20.91
CA ILE A 165 8.70 -12.74 -21.76
C ILE A 165 8.63 -11.31 -21.22
N GLN A 166 7.42 -10.84 -20.91
CA GLN A 166 7.22 -9.49 -20.39
C GLN A 166 7.88 -9.28 -19.02
N ASN A 167 7.85 -10.29 -18.15
CA ASN A 167 8.48 -10.21 -16.84
C ASN A 167 10.02 -10.21 -16.93
N ASN A 168 10.62 -11.00 -17.81
CA ASN A 168 12.06 -10.97 -18.03
C ASN A 168 12.53 -9.59 -18.52
N ARG A 169 11.76 -8.97 -19.42
CA ARG A 169 12.02 -7.59 -19.88
C ARG A 169 11.84 -6.57 -18.76
N LEU A 170 10.79 -6.73 -17.92
CA LEU A 170 10.55 -5.90 -16.76
C LEU A 170 11.71 -6.00 -15.76
N LYS A 171 12.17 -7.21 -15.45
CA LYS A 171 13.31 -7.46 -14.54
C LYS A 171 14.57 -6.73 -15.03
N SER A 172 14.89 -6.88 -16.32
CA SER A 172 16.03 -6.19 -16.91
C SER A 172 15.89 -4.66 -16.84
N PHE A 173 14.69 -4.13 -17.11
CA PHE A 173 14.40 -2.69 -17.01
C PHE A 173 14.50 -2.20 -15.56
N GLU A 174 13.95 -2.93 -14.61
CA GLU A 174 13.93 -2.56 -13.18
C GLU A 174 15.34 -2.54 -12.61
N ILE A 175 16.17 -3.56 -12.88
CA ILE A 175 17.57 -3.59 -12.45
C ILE A 175 18.37 -2.44 -13.10
N ASN A 176 18.12 -2.17 -14.37
CA ASN A 176 18.76 -1.04 -15.05
C ASN A 176 18.35 0.31 -14.42
N ALA A 177 17.06 0.50 -14.10
CA ALA A 177 16.57 1.68 -13.42
C ALA A 177 17.22 1.87 -12.04
N PHE A 178 17.38 0.79 -11.25
CA PHE A 178 18.10 0.84 -9.97
C PHE A 178 19.55 1.31 -10.12
N ASN A 179 20.21 0.94 -11.19
CA ASN A 179 21.59 1.35 -11.46
C ASN A 179 21.70 2.80 -11.96
N GLN A 180 20.69 3.33 -12.64
CA GLN A 180 20.70 4.68 -13.23
C GLN A 180 20.38 5.80 -12.25
N VAL A 181 19.70 5.50 -11.13
CA VAL A 181 19.34 6.49 -10.11
C VAL A 181 20.46 6.73 -9.09
N ASP A 182 20.46 7.86 -8.40
CA ASP A 182 21.45 8.18 -7.36
C ASP A 182 21.19 7.41 -6.06
N ALA A 183 19.92 7.18 -5.71
CA ALA A 183 19.53 6.41 -4.53
C ALA A 183 18.18 5.73 -4.73
N ILE A 184 17.89 4.76 -3.85
CA ILE A 184 16.62 4.02 -3.86
C ILE A 184 15.95 4.16 -2.49
N VAL A 185 14.62 4.28 -2.51
CA VAL A 185 13.79 4.26 -1.31
C VAL A 185 12.84 3.08 -1.43
N THR A 186 12.82 2.21 -0.44
CA THR A 186 11.89 1.06 -0.36
C THR A 186 10.82 1.31 0.68
N ILE A 187 9.69 0.59 0.59
CA ILE A 187 8.63 0.66 1.62
C ILE A 187 8.91 -0.33 2.75
N THR A 188 9.56 -1.46 2.46
CA THR A 188 9.87 -2.50 3.45
C THR A 188 11.38 -2.79 3.52
N ASP A 189 11.84 -3.34 4.65
CA ASP A 189 13.22 -3.79 4.80
C ASP A 189 13.49 -5.09 4.01
N GLU A 190 12.46 -5.88 3.73
CA GLU A 190 12.53 -7.06 2.87
C GLU A 190 12.87 -6.65 1.43
N ASP A 191 12.16 -5.65 0.88
CA ASP A 191 12.46 -5.11 -0.45
C ASP A 191 13.86 -4.47 -0.48
N LYS A 192 14.25 -3.77 0.60
CA LYS A 192 15.61 -3.22 0.74
C LYS A 192 16.67 -4.31 0.62
N LYS A 193 16.52 -5.44 1.33
CA LYS A 193 17.45 -6.58 1.23
C LYS A 193 17.51 -7.14 -0.17
N THR A 194 16.35 -7.33 -0.80
CA THR A 194 16.25 -7.80 -2.19
C THR A 194 16.97 -6.87 -3.15
N ILE A 195 16.67 -5.56 -3.10
CA ILE A 195 17.27 -4.58 -4.00
C ILE A 195 18.78 -4.44 -3.72
N ALA A 196 19.21 -4.48 -2.46
CA ALA A 196 20.63 -4.46 -2.11
C ALA A 196 21.41 -5.63 -2.70
N SER A 197 20.79 -6.81 -2.85
CA SER A 197 21.43 -7.96 -3.52
C SER A 197 21.55 -7.75 -5.03
N LEU A 198 20.67 -6.96 -5.65
CA LEU A 198 20.68 -6.65 -7.09
C LEU A 198 21.60 -5.48 -7.45
N CYS A 199 21.79 -4.54 -6.53
CA CYS A 199 22.64 -3.34 -6.69
C CYS A 199 23.38 -2.98 -5.38
N PRO A 200 24.46 -3.70 -5.01
CA PRO A 200 25.08 -3.63 -3.69
C PRO A 200 25.64 -2.27 -3.29
N ASN A 201 26.05 -1.44 -4.26
CA ASN A 201 26.73 -0.16 -4.01
C ASN A 201 25.78 1.04 -4.03
N LYS A 202 24.48 0.81 -4.13
CA LYS A 202 23.49 1.88 -4.20
C LYS A 202 23.04 2.29 -2.79
N PRO A 203 23.00 3.61 -2.47
CA PRO A 203 22.34 4.06 -1.24
C PRO A 203 20.87 3.66 -1.22
N ILE A 204 20.44 2.91 -0.19
CA ILE A 204 19.05 2.46 -0.06
C ILE A 204 18.52 2.84 1.31
N HIS A 205 17.38 3.52 1.35
CA HIS A 205 16.67 3.89 2.56
C HIS A 205 15.29 3.23 2.62
N THR A 206 14.91 2.69 3.78
CA THR A 206 13.54 2.21 4.00
C THR A 206 12.67 3.36 4.52
N CYS A 207 11.59 3.66 3.78
CA CYS A 207 10.61 4.68 4.12
C CYS A 207 9.22 4.03 4.13
N LEU A 208 8.76 3.61 5.29
CA LEU A 208 7.45 3.00 5.49
C LEU A 208 6.33 3.90 4.97
N THR A 209 5.19 3.32 4.65
CA THR A 209 3.99 4.12 4.39
C THR A 209 3.45 4.67 5.70
N GLY A 210 3.49 5.99 5.84
CA GLY A 210 2.93 6.69 6.99
C GLY A 210 1.44 6.96 6.86
N ILE A 211 0.82 7.33 7.97
CA ILE A 211 -0.56 7.80 8.05
C ILE A 211 -0.64 9.09 8.84
N ASN A 212 -1.62 9.93 8.53
CA ASN A 212 -1.90 11.13 9.31
C ASN A 212 -2.72 10.75 10.54
N LEU A 213 -2.04 10.55 11.68
CA LEU A 213 -2.64 10.09 12.93
C LEU A 213 -3.76 11.00 13.45
N ASN A 214 -3.79 12.27 13.06
CA ASN A 214 -4.87 13.19 13.45
C ASN A 214 -6.24 12.81 12.86
N LYS A 215 -6.24 12.02 11.78
CA LYS A 215 -7.46 11.48 11.14
C LYS A 215 -7.99 10.23 11.87
N TYR A 216 -7.18 9.61 12.75
CA TYR A 216 -7.48 8.36 13.44
C TYR A 216 -7.75 8.62 14.93
N LYS A 217 -8.94 9.13 15.22
CA LYS A 217 -9.36 9.38 16.59
C LYS A 217 -9.83 8.09 17.23
N GLN A 218 -9.16 7.68 18.30
CA GLN A 218 -9.53 6.51 19.07
C GLN A 218 -10.70 6.83 19.98
N VAL A 219 -11.74 6.00 19.98
CA VAL A 219 -12.81 6.00 20.97
C VAL A 219 -12.42 5.03 22.08
N VAL A 220 -12.45 5.50 23.33
CA VAL A 220 -11.97 4.75 24.50
C VAL A 220 -12.88 3.57 24.85
N GLU A 221 -14.19 3.69 24.58
CA GLU A 221 -15.17 2.63 24.83
C GLU A 221 -15.98 2.35 23.56
N PRO A 222 -15.68 1.29 22.84
CA PRO A 222 -16.48 0.87 21.69
C PRO A 222 -17.84 0.35 22.10
N THR A 223 -18.83 0.59 21.26
CA THR A 223 -20.25 0.30 21.55
C THR A 223 -20.59 -1.18 21.56
N HIS A 224 -19.74 -2.06 21.02
CA HIS A 224 -19.99 -3.50 20.90
C HIS A 224 -18.84 -4.34 21.47
N SER A 225 -18.98 -4.75 22.72
CA SER A 225 -18.05 -5.66 23.38
C SER A 225 -18.00 -7.06 22.85
N ASN A 226 -17.67 -8.00 22.63
CA ASN A 226 -17.77 -9.36 22.07
C ASN A 226 -18.00 -9.42 20.56
N THR A 227 -17.74 -8.34 19.84
CA THR A 227 -17.87 -8.30 18.39
C THR A 227 -16.48 -8.19 17.73
N LEU A 228 -16.21 -9.17 16.88
CA LEU A 228 -15.01 -9.26 16.06
C LEU A 228 -15.31 -8.72 14.67
N PHE A 229 -14.34 -8.16 13.98
CA PHE A 229 -14.57 -7.72 12.61
C PHE A 229 -13.42 -8.05 11.67
N HIS A 230 -13.77 -8.30 10.40
CA HIS A 230 -12.86 -8.29 9.26
C HIS A 230 -13.32 -7.20 8.30
N PHE A 231 -12.49 -6.20 8.04
CA PHE A 231 -12.81 -5.09 7.15
C PHE A 231 -11.83 -5.04 5.98
N ALA A 232 -12.34 -5.26 4.77
CA ALA A 232 -11.50 -5.33 3.58
C ALA A 232 -12.30 -5.18 2.28
N SER A 233 -11.65 -4.69 1.20
CA SER A 233 -12.23 -4.76 -0.15
C SER A 233 -12.20 -6.20 -0.65
N MET A 234 -13.37 -6.75 -1.00
CA MET A 234 -13.50 -8.11 -1.56
C MET A 234 -13.19 -8.17 -3.06
N ASP A 235 -12.81 -7.05 -3.69
CA ASP A 235 -12.25 -7.04 -5.04
C ASP A 235 -10.84 -7.65 -5.10
N TRP A 236 -10.23 -7.92 -3.96
CA TRP A 236 -8.89 -8.49 -3.85
C TRP A 236 -8.96 -9.92 -3.29
N MET A 237 -8.51 -10.89 -4.12
CA MET A 237 -8.62 -12.32 -3.85
C MET A 237 -8.10 -12.74 -2.45
N PRO A 238 -6.95 -12.26 -1.95
CA PRO A 238 -6.50 -12.62 -0.60
C PRO A 238 -7.48 -12.28 0.53
N ASN A 239 -8.31 -11.26 0.36
CA ASN A 239 -9.35 -10.95 1.36
C ASN A 239 -10.51 -11.96 1.31
N ILE A 240 -10.85 -12.45 0.13
CA ILE A 240 -11.85 -13.52 -0.05
C ILE A 240 -11.34 -14.82 0.57
N GLU A 241 -10.09 -15.20 0.28
CA GLU A 241 -9.42 -16.37 0.87
C GLU A 241 -9.37 -16.29 2.40
N ALA A 242 -9.11 -15.10 2.94
CA ALA A 242 -9.10 -14.84 4.39
C ALA A 242 -10.46 -15.10 5.04
N VAL A 243 -11.55 -14.64 4.41
CA VAL A 243 -12.91 -14.88 4.91
C VAL A 243 -13.27 -16.35 4.81
N ASP A 244 -12.99 -17.01 3.68
CA ASP A 244 -13.24 -18.45 3.51
C ASP A 244 -12.51 -19.27 4.58
N TRP A 245 -11.25 -18.97 4.81
CA TRP A 245 -10.45 -19.67 5.82
C TRP A 245 -10.96 -19.39 7.24
N LEU A 246 -11.30 -18.14 7.57
CA LEU A 246 -11.84 -17.77 8.88
C LEU A 246 -13.12 -18.55 9.21
N LEU A 247 -14.02 -18.65 8.23
CA LEU A 247 -15.29 -19.36 8.41
C LEU A 247 -15.10 -20.87 8.51
N LYS A 248 -14.19 -21.43 7.72
CA LYS A 248 -13.98 -22.88 7.65
C LYS A 248 -13.15 -23.41 8.82
N GLU A 249 -12.04 -22.74 9.16
CA GLU A 249 -11.02 -23.27 10.07
C GLU A 249 -11.09 -22.69 11.49
N VAL A 250 -11.86 -21.59 11.70
CA VAL A 250 -11.81 -20.85 12.97
C VAL A 250 -13.19 -20.65 13.60
N TRP A 251 -14.15 -20.15 12.82
CA TRP A 251 -15.40 -19.63 13.39
C TRP A 251 -16.22 -20.64 14.14
N ASN A 252 -16.30 -21.88 13.67
CA ASN A 252 -17.04 -22.95 14.33
C ASN A 252 -16.50 -23.27 15.74
N ASP A 253 -15.19 -23.23 15.94
CA ASP A 253 -14.56 -23.49 17.23
C ASP A 253 -14.76 -22.32 18.21
N VAL A 254 -14.80 -21.10 17.68
CA VAL A 254 -15.12 -19.90 18.48
C VAL A 254 -16.55 -19.97 18.99
N ILE A 255 -17.53 -20.24 18.13
CA ILE A 255 -18.95 -20.29 18.52
C ILE A 255 -19.25 -21.42 19.49
N LYS A 256 -18.60 -22.57 19.37
CA LYS A 256 -18.76 -23.67 20.34
C LYS A 256 -18.40 -23.27 21.77
N GLN A 257 -17.37 -22.43 21.94
CA GLN A 257 -16.87 -22.01 23.23
C GLN A 257 -17.40 -20.64 23.67
N GLN A 258 -17.78 -19.79 22.73
CA GLN A 258 -18.33 -18.45 22.94
C GLN A 258 -19.61 -18.26 22.09
N PRO A 259 -20.77 -18.85 22.49
CA PRO A 259 -22.00 -18.82 21.67
C PRO A 259 -22.53 -17.39 21.37
N ASN A 260 -22.19 -16.43 22.22
CA ASN A 260 -22.60 -15.02 22.08
C ASN A 260 -21.63 -14.18 21.25
N ALA A 261 -20.52 -14.74 20.76
CA ALA A 261 -19.58 -14.03 19.91
C ALA A 261 -20.25 -13.62 18.59
N LYS A 262 -19.90 -12.43 18.11
CA LYS A 262 -20.40 -11.89 16.83
C LYS A 262 -19.23 -11.60 15.91
N LEU A 263 -19.40 -11.91 14.63
CA LEU A 263 -18.46 -11.62 13.56
C LEU A 263 -19.09 -10.65 12.56
N VAL A 264 -18.42 -9.55 12.31
CA VAL A 264 -18.79 -8.60 11.27
C VAL A 264 -17.82 -8.75 10.09
N LEU A 265 -18.34 -9.09 8.93
CA LEU A 265 -17.63 -9.11 7.66
C LEU A 265 -18.04 -7.86 6.87
N ALA A 266 -17.10 -6.95 6.63
CA ALA A 266 -17.41 -5.65 6.07
C ALA A 266 -16.47 -5.27 4.93
N GLY A 267 -16.96 -4.45 3.99
CA GLY A 267 -16.19 -3.86 2.89
C GLY A 267 -16.89 -3.98 1.55
N ARG A 268 -16.38 -3.23 0.57
CA ARG A 268 -17.00 -3.18 -0.77
C ARG A 268 -16.77 -4.45 -1.57
N GLY A 269 -17.65 -4.69 -2.52
CA GLY A 269 -17.55 -5.83 -3.45
C GLY A 269 -17.83 -7.16 -2.79
N MET A 270 -18.68 -7.19 -1.76
CA MET A 270 -19.03 -8.39 -1.01
C MET A 270 -19.67 -9.44 -1.92
N PRO A 271 -19.09 -10.64 -2.09
CA PRO A 271 -19.68 -11.70 -2.88
C PRO A 271 -21.05 -12.13 -2.36
N ASP A 272 -21.98 -12.46 -3.26
CA ASP A 272 -23.33 -12.88 -2.87
C ASP A 272 -23.35 -14.14 -1.98
N ARG A 273 -22.36 -15.02 -2.14
CA ARG A 273 -22.20 -16.19 -1.27
C ARG A 273 -21.93 -15.81 0.19
N PHE A 274 -21.21 -14.68 0.43
CA PHE A 274 -20.99 -14.18 1.79
C PHE A 274 -22.23 -13.45 2.33
N LYS A 275 -22.97 -12.71 1.48
CA LYS A 275 -24.23 -12.06 1.88
C LYS A 275 -25.24 -13.06 2.46
N LYS A 276 -25.24 -14.29 1.92
CA LYS A 276 -26.12 -15.39 2.39
C LYS A 276 -25.71 -16.01 3.74
N LEU A 277 -24.56 -15.65 4.29
CA LEU A 277 -24.06 -16.15 5.58
C LEU A 277 -24.58 -15.34 6.78
N ALA A 278 -25.32 -14.27 6.54
CA ALA A 278 -25.91 -13.46 7.60
C ALA A 278 -26.77 -14.35 8.53
N SER A 279 -26.49 -14.25 9.84
CA SER A 279 -27.12 -15.06 10.88
C SER A 279 -27.14 -14.31 12.21
N ALA A 280 -27.58 -14.93 13.28
CA ALA A 280 -27.52 -14.33 14.62
C ALA A 280 -26.08 -13.96 15.06
N ASN A 281 -25.08 -14.68 14.56
CA ASN A 281 -23.68 -14.52 14.93
C ASN A 281 -22.80 -13.90 13.84
N ILE A 282 -23.31 -13.71 12.61
CA ILE A 282 -22.57 -13.13 11.49
C ILE A 282 -23.36 -11.98 10.89
N THR A 283 -22.76 -10.81 10.89
CA THR A 283 -23.31 -9.61 10.24
C THR A 283 -22.47 -9.29 8.98
N ILE A 284 -23.17 -9.00 7.88
CA ILE A 284 -22.53 -8.61 6.62
C ILE A 284 -22.84 -7.14 6.34
N ILE A 285 -21.79 -6.34 6.10
CA ILE A 285 -21.91 -4.92 5.74
C ILE A 285 -21.20 -4.72 4.38
N ASP A 286 -22.01 -4.62 3.32
CA ASP A 286 -21.52 -4.30 1.98
C ASP A 286 -21.41 -2.77 1.85
N ASP A 287 -20.21 -2.28 1.51
CA ASP A 287 -19.91 -0.87 1.34
C ASP A 287 -20.05 0.01 2.60
N VAL A 288 -19.02 -0.03 3.45
CA VAL A 288 -18.91 0.85 4.62
C VAL A 288 -18.69 2.30 4.17
N LYS A 289 -19.64 3.18 4.46
CA LYS A 289 -19.61 4.59 4.06
C LYS A 289 -18.60 5.41 4.84
N ASP A 290 -18.50 5.19 6.14
CA ASP A 290 -17.55 5.86 7.04
C ASP A 290 -16.68 4.81 7.75
N SER A 291 -15.44 4.69 7.32
CA SER A 291 -14.48 3.76 7.91
C SER A 291 -14.08 4.16 9.34
N ALA A 292 -14.07 5.46 9.66
CA ALA A 292 -13.71 5.93 10.99
C ALA A 292 -14.78 5.54 12.02
N GLU A 293 -16.05 5.74 11.68
CA GLU A 293 -17.18 5.29 12.49
C GLU A 293 -17.14 3.76 12.65
N PHE A 294 -16.91 3.04 11.55
CA PHE A 294 -16.82 1.58 11.58
C PHE A 294 -15.70 1.07 12.52
N TYR A 295 -14.49 1.59 12.38
CA TYR A 295 -13.39 1.22 13.28
C TYR A 295 -13.70 1.55 14.73
N ASN A 296 -14.35 2.68 15.01
CA ASN A 296 -14.70 3.09 16.38
C ASN A 296 -15.83 2.28 17.01
N THR A 297 -16.60 1.54 16.20
CA THR A 297 -17.71 0.70 16.69
C THR A 297 -17.23 -0.62 17.28
N TYR A 298 -16.13 -1.21 16.78
CA TYR A 298 -15.69 -2.56 17.14
C TYR A 298 -14.27 -2.58 17.70
N ASP A 299 -13.97 -3.61 18.53
CA ASP A 299 -12.71 -3.73 19.29
C ASP A 299 -11.65 -4.62 18.67
N VAL A 300 -12.04 -5.80 18.19
CA VAL A 300 -11.12 -6.87 17.82
C VAL A 300 -11.13 -7.05 16.32
N MET A 301 -9.99 -6.75 15.72
CA MET A 301 -9.78 -6.84 14.27
C MET A 301 -9.14 -8.17 13.88
N LEU A 302 -9.72 -8.86 12.91
CA LEU A 302 -9.21 -10.11 12.35
C LEU A 302 -8.66 -9.88 10.95
N VAL A 303 -7.39 -10.26 10.71
CA VAL A 303 -6.74 -10.12 9.40
C VAL A 303 -6.01 -11.41 9.02
N PRO A 304 -6.73 -12.52 8.76
CA PRO A 304 -6.15 -13.84 8.50
C PRO A 304 -5.72 -13.98 7.03
N LEU A 305 -4.74 -13.20 6.56
CA LEU A 305 -4.25 -13.25 5.19
C LEU A 305 -3.23 -14.37 5.00
N TRP A 306 -3.39 -15.16 3.92
CA TRP A 306 -2.53 -16.28 3.56
C TRP A 306 -1.76 -16.02 2.26
N SER A 307 -2.04 -14.92 1.58
CA SER A 307 -1.39 -14.52 0.34
C SER A 307 -1.28 -13.01 0.22
N GLY A 308 -0.52 -12.55 -0.78
CA GLY A 308 -0.26 -11.14 -1.04
C GLY A 308 1.15 -10.72 -0.61
N SER A 309 1.53 -9.47 -0.83
CA SER A 309 2.83 -8.88 -0.50
C SER A 309 2.71 -7.42 -0.08
N GLY A 310 3.74 -6.89 0.56
CA GLY A 310 3.85 -5.48 0.96
C GLY A 310 3.10 -5.12 2.25
N LEU A 311 3.25 -3.89 2.70
CA LEU A 311 2.62 -3.38 3.91
C LEU A 311 1.09 -3.36 3.82
N ARG A 312 0.43 -3.95 4.79
CA ARG A 312 -1.04 -4.00 4.87
C ARG A 312 -1.58 -2.73 5.52
N ILE A 313 -1.97 -1.75 4.72
CA ILE A 313 -2.46 -0.44 5.23
C ILE A 313 -3.63 -0.63 6.22
N LYS A 314 -4.53 -1.59 6.00
CA LYS A 314 -5.61 -1.89 6.94
C LYS A 314 -5.11 -2.26 8.35
N LEU A 315 -3.94 -2.94 8.47
CA LEU A 315 -3.35 -3.19 9.78
C LEU A 315 -2.81 -1.90 10.40
N VAL A 316 -2.15 -1.06 9.61
CA VAL A 316 -1.66 0.25 10.07
C VAL A 316 -2.82 1.11 10.57
N GLU A 317 -3.95 1.12 9.84
CA GLU A 317 -5.18 1.79 10.29
C GLU A 317 -5.74 1.17 11.57
N GLY A 318 -5.81 -0.17 11.64
CA GLY A 318 -6.24 -0.87 12.86
C GLY A 318 -5.36 -0.54 14.07
N LEU A 319 -4.03 -0.49 13.90
CA LEU A 319 -3.09 -0.04 14.93
C LEU A 319 -3.36 1.41 15.32
N ALA A 320 -3.59 2.30 14.35
CA ALA A 320 -3.86 3.72 14.61
C ALA A 320 -5.19 3.96 15.35
N TYR A 321 -6.21 3.16 15.06
CA TYR A 321 -7.46 3.16 15.83
C TYR A 321 -7.35 2.42 17.17
N GLY A 322 -6.16 1.88 17.52
CA GLY A 322 -5.95 1.14 18.76
C GLY A 322 -6.81 -0.12 18.84
N LYS A 323 -6.86 -0.93 17.77
CA LYS A 323 -7.61 -2.18 17.77
C LYS A 323 -6.75 -3.33 18.31
N ALA A 324 -7.37 -4.26 19.05
CA ALA A 324 -6.73 -5.52 19.34
C ALA A 324 -6.74 -6.37 18.06
N ILE A 325 -5.56 -6.64 17.50
CA ILE A 325 -5.44 -7.27 16.18
C ILE A 325 -4.95 -8.70 16.32
N ILE A 326 -5.66 -9.64 15.64
CA ILE A 326 -5.21 -10.99 15.39
C ILE A 326 -4.97 -11.14 13.90
N THR A 327 -3.76 -11.57 13.53
CA THR A 327 -3.37 -11.72 12.13
C THR A 327 -2.43 -12.92 11.94
N THR A 328 -2.12 -13.27 10.70
CA THR A 328 -1.09 -14.25 10.35
C THR A 328 0.27 -13.55 10.16
N SER A 329 1.34 -14.32 10.15
CA SER A 329 2.69 -13.84 9.81
C SER A 329 2.71 -13.13 8.44
N ILE A 330 1.98 -13.68 7.44
CA ILE A 330 1.82 -13.05 6.12
C ILE A 330 1.01 -11.77 6.21
N GLY A 331 -0.02 -11.74 7.05
CA GLY A 331 -0.83 -10.53 7.26
C GLY A 331 -0.03 -9.38 7.88
N ALA A 332 0.90 -9.67 8.77
CA ALA A 332 1.75 -8.70 9.46
C ALA A 332 3.04 -8.32 8.71
N GLU A 333 3.25 -8.83 7.48
CA GLU A 333 4.45 -8.53 6.69
C GLU A 333 4.68 -7.02 6.55
N GLY A 334 5.91 -6.56 6.81
CA GLY A 334 6.31 -5.15 6.72
C GLY A 334 5.94 -4.30 7.95
N ILE A 335 5.33 -4.87 8.99
CA ILE A 335 5.05 -4.18 10.25
C ILE A 335 6.11 -4.59 11.29
N PRO A 336 6.84 -3.66 11.91
CA PRO A 336 7.78 -3.97 12.99
C PRO A 336 7.02 -4.15 14.31
N TYR A 337 6.51 -5.35 14.56
CA TYR A 337 5.70 -5.69 15.73
C TYR A 337 6.43 -6.61 16.73
N SER A 338 5.91 -6.66 17.95
CA SER A 338 6.19 -7.70 18.95
C SER A 338 4.93 -8.53 19.18
N SER A 339 4.95 -9.80 18.76
CA SER A 339 3.76 -10.69 18.91
C SER A 339 3.37 -10.84 20.38
N GLY A 340 2.06 -10.79 20.64
CA GLY A 340 1.49 -10.86 21.98
C GLY A 340 1.51 -9.53 22.75
N LYS A 341 2.23 -8.52 22.24
CA LYS A 341 2.30 -7.17 22.82
C LYS A 341 1.54 -6.14 21.95
N ASP A 342 1.90 -6.00 20.70
CA ASP A 342 1.34 -4.98 19.80
C ASP A 342 0.18 -5.53 18.95
N LEU A 343 0.27 -6.81 18.62
CA LEU A 343 -0.75 -7.62 17.93
C LEU A 343 -0.50 -9.10 18.23
N ILE A 344 -1.41 -9.97 17.84
CA ILE A 344 -1.25 -11.43 18.00
C ILE A 344 -1.05 -12.07 16.63
N ILE A 345 0.04 -12.87 16.50
CA ILE A 345 0.25 -13.72 15.35
C ILE A 345 -0.32 -15.12 15.63
N ALA A 346 -1.12 -15.60 14.68
CA ALA A 346 -1.67 -16.95 14.72
C ALA A 346 -1.73 -17.54 13.29
N ASP A 347 -0.88 -18.54 13.03
CA ASP A 347 -0.71 -19.16 11.71
C ASP A 347 -1.41 -20.52 11.60
N SER A 348 -2.32 -20.85 12.54
CA SER A 348 -3.18 -22.03 12.46
C SER A 348 -4.59 -21.70 12.91
N GLY A 349 -5.60 -22.45 12.43
CA GLY A 349 -7.01 -22.27 12.85
C GLY A 349 -7.18 -22.44 14.37
N LYS A 350 -6.47 -23.38 14.96
CA LYS A 350 -6.47 -23.64 16.41
C LYS A 350 -5.91 -22.47 17.21
N ASP A 351 -4.77 -21.91 16.80
CA ASP A 351 -4.15 -20.77 17.50
C ASP A 351 -4.95 -19.50 17.30
N PHE A 352 -5.53 -19.32 16.10
CA PHE A 352 -6.37 -18.17 15.77
C PHE A 352 -7.68 -18.17 16.58
N SER A 353 -8.38 -19.32 16.68
CA SER A 353 -9.57 -19.45 17.52
C SER A 353 -9.25 -19.30 19.01
N LYS A 354 -8.13 -19.84 19.49
CA LYS A 354 -7.67 -19.64 20.87
C LYS A 354 -7.40 -18.16 21.17
N ALA A 355 -6.74 -17.43 20.25
CA ALA A 355 -6.47 -16.01 20.40
C ALA A 355 -7.78 -15.18 20.44
N ILE A 356 -8.76 -15.53 19.61
CA ILE A 356 -10.08 -14.88 19.63
C ILE A 356 -10.75 -15.09 21.00
N ILE A 357 -10.84 -16.34 21.46
CA ILE A 357 -11.49 -16.70 22.73
C ILE A 357 -10.83 -15.98 23.91
N ASP A 358 -9.50 -15.93 23.91
CA ASP A 358 -8.74 -15.24 24.94
C ASP A 358 -9.06 -13.73 24.97
N LEU A 359 -9.12 -13.04 23.81
CA LEU A 359 -9.49 -11.63 23.76
C LEU A 359 -10.95 -11.34 24.11
N LEU A 360 -11.86 -12.29 23.86
CA LEU A 360 -13.28 -12.16 24.27
C LEU A 360 -13.46 -12.32 25.78
N THR A 361 -12.60 -13.11 26.44
CA THR A 361 -12.72 -13.43 27.87
C THR A 361 -11.78 -12.63 28.76
N ASN A 362 -10.67 -12.10 28.22
CA ASN A 362 -9.64 -11.38 28.97
C ASN A 362 -9.59 -9.89 28.57
N HIS A 363 -10.46 -9.09 29.19
CA HIS A 363 -10.54 -7.66 28.92
C HIS A 363 -9.23 -6.90 29.19
N ALA A 364 -8.46 -7.26 30.23
CA ALA A 364 -7.22 -6.62 30.56
C ALA A 364 -6.15 -6.83 29.44
N LYS A 365 -6.06 -8.05 28.90
CA LYS A 365 -5.19 -8.35 27.75
C LYS A 365 -5.61 -7.61 26.49
N LYS A 366 -6.92 -7.59 26.19
CA LYS A 366 -7.47 -6.83 25.08
C LYS A 366 -7.10 -5.35 25.17
N GLN A 367 -7.32 -4.72 26.31
CA GLN A 367 -6.99 -3.31 26.53
C GLN A 367 -5.48 -3.04 26.44
N SER A 368 -4.66 -3.91 26.99
CA SER A 368 -3.19 -3.81 26.86
C SER A 368 -2.73 -3.82 25.40
N LEU A 369 -3.27 -4.73 24.58
CA LEU A 369 -3.00 -4.79 23.15
C LEU A 369 -3.44 -3.53 22.42
N GLN A 370 -4.63 -3.02 22.72
CA GLN A 370 -5.16 -1.78 22.12
C GLN A 370 -4.25 -0.58 22.37
N LEU A 371 -3.80 -0.41 23.62
CA LEU A 371 -2.86 0.66 23.98
C LEU A 371 -1.49 0.50 23.30
N ALA A 372 -0.97 -0.72 23.25
CA ALA A 372 0.31 -1.00 22.58
C ALA A 372 0.21 -0.82 21.06
N ALA A 373 -0.88 -1.26 20.44
CA ALA A 373 -1.17 -1.05 19.02
C ALA A 373 -1.13 0.43 18.65
N ARG A 374 -1.83 1.28 19.43
CA ARG A 374 -1.83 2.73 19.22
C ARG A 374 -0.43 3.34 19.36
N LYS A 375 0.30 2.97 20.40
CA LYS A 375 1.69 3.41 20.60
C LYS A 375 2.61 3.00 19.46
N LEU A 376 2.46 1.78 18.97
CA LEU A 376 3.23 1.31 17.79
C LEU A 376 2.92 2.19 16.58
N ALA A 377 1.63 2.51 16.31
CA ALA A 377 1.25 3.38 15.21
C ALA A 377 1.89 4.77 15.33
N GLU A 378 1.85 5.38 16.51
CA GLU A 378 2.39 6.71 16.79
C GLU A 378 3.91 6.79 16.59
N HIS A 379 4.66 5.78 17.04
CA HIS A 379 6.10 5.77 16.93
C HIS A 379 6.62 5.38 15.54
N THR A 380 5.86 4.56 14.81
CA THR A 380 6.34 3.92 13.58
C THR A 380 5.73 4.52 12.32
N PHE A 381 4.44 4.87 12.36
CA PHE A 381 3.68 5.19 11.15
C PHE A 381 3.24 6.66 11.07
N ASP A 382 3.70 7.53 11.97
CA ASP A 382 3.43 8.97 11.82
C ASP A 382 4.09 9.53 10.56
N TYR A 383 3.26 10.05 9.66
CA TYR A 383 3.69 10.50 8.34
C TYR A 383 4.71 11.65 8.37
N LYS A 384 4.61 12.55 9.37
CA LYS A 384 5.56 13.65 9.53
C LYS A 384 6.93 13.14 9.93
N THR A 385 6.98 12.24 10.92
CA THR A 385 8.23 11.62 11.37
C THR A 385 8.90 10.80 10.28
N ILE A 386 8.11 10.02 9.52
CA ILE A 386 8.61 9.23 8.38
C ILE A 386 9.19 10.16 7.30
N SER A 387 8.45 11.22 6.94
CA SER A 387 8.90 12.17 5.93
C SER A 387 10.14 12.94 6.38
N GLN A 388 10.24 13.30 7.66
CA GLN A 388 11.45 13.95 8.20
C GLN A 388 12.69 13.06 8.08
N ARG A 389 12.56 11.75 8.33
CA ARG A 389 13.65 10.78 8.15
C ARG A 389 14.06 10.67 6.68
N LEU A 390 13.09 10.66 5.78
CA LEU A 390 13.36 10.66 4.33
C LEU A 390 14.05 11.95 3.88
N ILE A 391 13.60 13.11 4.35
CA ILE A 391 14.22 14.40 4.09
C ILE A 391 15.68 14.39 4.55
N SER A 392 15.96 13.89 5.75
CA SER A 392 17.33 13.76 6.27
C SER A 392 18.19 12.80 5.45
N PHE A 393 17.59 11.77 4.85
CA PHE A 393 18.30 10.93 3.88
C PHE A 393 18.60 11.68 2.58
N TYR A 394 17.68 12.49 2.06
CA TYR A 394 17.88 13.29 0.87
C TYR A 394 18.97 14.36 1.05
N GLU A 395 19.06 14.96 2.23
CA GLU A 395 20.13 15.91 2.55
C GLU A 395 21.53 15.29 2.51
N LYS A 396 21.64 13.98 2.81
CA LYS A 396 22.93 13.25 2.77
C LYS A 396 23.38 12.87 1.36
N ILE A 397 22.46 12.75 0.42
CA ILE A 397 22.77 12.35 -0.97
C ILE A 397 22.79 13.52 -1.95
N LYS A 398 22.30 14.69 -1.53
CA LYS A 398 22.35 15.94 -2.28
C LYS A 398 23.81 16.44 -2.41
#